data_7c54d8f46d57a49b45c4670ecb6d95f2
#
_entry.id   7c54d8f46d57a49b45c4670ecb6d95f2
#
_cell.length_a   1.000
_cell.length_b   1.000
_cell.length_c   1.000
_cell.angle_alpha   90.00
_cell.angle_beta   90.00
_cell.angle_gamma   90.00
#
_symmetry.space_group_name_H-M   'P 1'
#
loop_
_entity.id
_entity.type
_entity.pdbx_description
1 polymer ?
#
loop_
_entity_poly.entity_id
_entity_poly.type
_entity_poly.pdbx_seq_one_letter_code
_entity_poly.pdbx_strand_id
1 'polypeptide(L)'
;MLRKQKWNVRFPVLRVSVPIFVLFSFSLLFCTRPNGSFAENRKSYLKEVGLPILVTIHPRHKINAKELQLFIKTENLTKDSISKFQILFFARDKENQILIPEDKKTPELICSIEKNIQPNVIIKCHVGPYIYTNLWSSIQIQSISFTTENKIRHVISEEDLDDVTIWL
;
A
#
# COMPACT_ATOMS: atom_id res chain seq x y z
N MET A 1 -66.89 -16.73 -29.51
CA MET A 1 -66.02 -17.08 -30.67
C MET A 1 -65.16 -15.87 -31.04
N LEU A 2 -63.93 -15.82 -30.56
CA LEU A 2 -62.99 -14.74 -30.87
C LEU A 2 -61.84 -15.30 -31.67
N ARG A 3 -61.73 -14.88 -32.92
CA ARG A 3 -60.68 -15.23 -33.89
C ARG A 3 -59.37 -14.56 -33.48
N LYS A 4 -58.34 -15.38 -33.20
CA LYS A 4 -56.96 -14.92 -33.05
C LYS A 4 -56.35 -14.64 -34.44
N GLN A 5 -56.06 -13.37 -34.73
CA GLN A 5 -55.28 -12.94 -35.88
C GLN A 5 -53.80 -13.14 -35.61
N LYS A 6 -53.11 -14.01 -36.38
CA LYS A 6 -51.68 -14.17 -36.41
C LYS A 6 -51.06 -13.11 -37.30
N TRP A 7 -50.26 -12.22 -36.73
CA TRP A 7 -49.42 -11.30 -37.48
C TRP A 7 -48.08 -12.00 -37.77
N ASN A 8 -47.82 -12.29 -39.07
CA ASN A 8 -46.52 -12.74 -39.57
C ASN A 8 -45.71 -11.50 -39.95
N VAL A 9 -44.84 -11.04 -39.05
CA VAL A 9 -43.86 -10.01 -39.40
C VAL A 9 -42.59 -10.70 -39.91
N ARG A 10 -42.36 -10.66 -41.21
CA ARG A 10 -41.08 -11.05 -41.83
C ARG A 10 -40.14 -9.88 -41.73
N PHE A 11 -39.09 -9.98 -40.90
CA PHE A 11 -37.97 -9.06 -40.94
C PHE A 11 -37.02 -9.44 -42.07
N PRO A 12 -36.60 -8.51 -42.94
CA PRO A 12 -35.56 -8.77 -43.89
C PRO A 12 -34.21 -8.90 -43.15
N VAL A 13 -33.57 -10.06 -43.32
CA VAL A 13 -32.20 -10.27 -42.82
C VAL A 13 -31.26 -9.46 -43.70
N LEU A 14 -30.90 -8.27 -43.24
CA LEU A 14 -29.83 -7.50 -43.86
C LEU A 14 -28.50 -8.20 -43.49
N ARG A 15 -27.93 -8.95 -44.43
CA ARG A 15 -26.57 -9.49 -44.31
C ARG A 15 -25.59 -8.34 -44.44
N VAL A 16 -25.23 -7.69 -43.30
CA VAL A 16 -24.10 -6.81 -43.25
C VAL A 16 -22.88 -7.69 -42.96
N SER A 17 -22.17 -8.07 -44.01
CA SER A 17 -20.83 -8.66 -43.88
C SER A 17 -19.83 -7.56 -43.55
N VAL A 18 -19.74 -7.21 -42.26
CA VAL A 18 -18.64 -6.41 -41.78
C VAL A 18 -17.42 -7.34 -41.66
N PRO A 19 -16.30 -7.05 -42.31
CA PRO A 19 -15.14 -7.93 -42.24
C PRO A 19 -14.63 -7.98 -40.78
N ILE A 20 -14.63 -9.19 -40.22
CA ILE A 20 -14.19 -9.53 -38.85
C ILE A 20 -12.79 -9.00 -38.52
N PHE A 21 -12.02 -8.67 -39.54
CA PHE A 21 -10.67 -8.11 -39.40
C PHE A 21 -10.59 -6.70 -38.74
N VAL A 22 -11.64 -5.89 -38.85
CA VAL A 22 -11.62 -4.51 -38.30
C VAL A 22 -11.89 -4.52 -36.81
N LEU A 23 -12.61 -5.51 -36.27
CA LEU A 23 -12.90 -5.63 -34.85
C LEU A 23 -11.68 -6.12 -34.02
N PHE A 24 -10.77 -6.90 -34.63
CA PHE A 24 -9.58 -7.38 -33.96
C PHE A 24 -8.47 -6.30 -33.78
N SER A 25 -8.43 -5.33 -34.70
CA SER A 25 -7.45 -4.25 -34.64
C SER A 25 -7.81 -3.19 -33.58
N PHE A 26 -9.09 -3.06 -33.21
CA PHE A 26 -9.50 -2.10 -32.17
C PHE A 26 -9.30 -2.62 -30.74
N SER A 27 -9.31 -3.95 -30.55
CA SER A 27 -9.10 -4.55 -29.22
C SER A 27 -7.66 -4.52 -28.77
N LEU A 28 -6.68 -4.35 -29.67
CA LEU A 28 -5.26 -4.26 -29.32
C LEU A 28 -4.82 -2.84 -28.90
N LEU A 29 -5.63 -1.82 -29.17
CA LEU A 29 -5.31 -0.43 -28.83
C LEU A 29 -5.73 -0.02 -27.39
N PHE A 30 -6.54 -0.83 -26.69
CA PHE A 30 -6.98 -0.53 -25.33
C PHE A 30 -6.30 -1.36 -24.23
N CYS A 31 -5.38 -2.25 -24.57
CA CYS A 31 -4.51 -2.92 -23.59
C CYS A 31 -3.16 -2.20 -23.42
N THR A 32 -3.16 -0.90 -23.29
CA THR A 32 -2.04 -0.24 -22.60
C THR A 32 -2.23 -0.54 -21.11
N ARG A 33 -1.59 -1.63 -20.63
CA ARG A 33 -1.36 -1.79 -19.20
C ARG A 33 -0.76 -0.47 -18.72
N PRO A 34 -1.28 0.14 -17.65
CA PRO A 34 -0.56 1.22 -17.01
C PRO A 34 0.82 0.68 -16.66
N ASN A 35 1.87 1.16 -17.32
CA ASN A 35 3.26 0.71 -17.15
C ASN A 35 3.87 1.15 -15.81
N GLY A 36 3.05 1.51 -14.82
CA GLY A 36 3.48 1.83 -13.47
C GLY A 36 3.53 0.58 -12.60
N SER A 37 4.61 0.40 -11.83
CA SER A 37 4.62 -0.57 -10.75
C SER A 37 3.51 -0.22 -9.75
N PHE A 38 3.05 -1.20 -8.97
CA PHE A 38 2.06 -0.96 -7.91
C PHE A 38 2.47 0.22 -6.99
N ALA A 39 3.76 0.32 -6.68
CA ALA A 39 4.32 1.40 -5.87
C ALA A 39 4.22 2.77 -6.55
N GLU A 40 4.44 2.86 -7.87
CA GLU A 40 4.32 4.12 -8.63
C GLU A 40 2.87 4.60 -8.71
N ASN A 41 1.92 3.67 -8.92
CA ASN A 41 0.50 3.99 -8.93
C ASN A 41 0.05 4.49 -7.55
N ARG A 42 0.51 3.82 -6.47
CA ARG A 42 0.23 4.24 -5.09
C ARG A 42 0.80 5.63 -4.80
N LYS A 43 2.05 5.88 -5.19
CA LYS A 43 2.70 7.18 -5.05
C LYS A 43 1.93 8.31 -5.75
N SER A 44 1.46 8.07 -6.97
CA SER A 44 0.63 9.03 -7.70
C SER A 44 -0.65 9.34 -6.97
N TYR A 45 -1.36 8.32 -6.49
CA TYR A 45 -2.56 8.47 -5.68
C TYR A 45 -2.30 9.29 -4.40
N LEU A 46 -1.24 8.95 -3.63
CA LEU A 46 -0.91 9.66 -2.40
C LEU A 46 -0.64 11.16 -2.64
N LYS A 47 0.03 11.49 -3.74
CA LYS A 47 0.26 12.88 -4.13
C LYS A 47 -1.03 13.62 -4.50
N GLU A 48 -1.98 12.94 -5.14
CA GLU A 48 -3.27 13.50 -5.53
C GLU A 48 -4.14 13.81 -4.30
N VAL A 49 -4.18 12.89 -3.33
CA VAL A 49 -4.95 13.08 -2.08
C VAL A 49 -4.20 13.89 -1.02
N GLY A 50 -2.95 14.31 -1.31
CA GLY A 50 -2.16 15.16 -0.42
C GLY A 50 -1.51 14.44 0.75
N LEU A 51 -1.38 13.10 0.71
CA LEU A 51 -0.69 12.35 1.73
C LEU A 51 0.84 12.47 1.57
N PRO A 52 1.55 12.76 2.66
CA PRO A 52 2.92 13.31 2.59
C PRO A 52 4.02 12.28 2.42
N ILE A 53 3.76 11.00 2.65
CA ILE A 53 4.78 9.95 2.68
C ILE A 53 4.28 8.65 2.07
N LEU A 54 5.20 7.85 1.56
CA LEU A 54 4.98 6.46 1.19
C LEU A 54 5.93 5.58 2.00
N VAL A 55 5.38 4.59 2.70
CA VAL A 55 6.14 3.63 3.50
C VAL A 55 6.03 2.25 2.88
N THR A 56 7.14 1.59 2.64
CA THR A 56 7.19 0.20 2.19
C THR A 56 7.85 -0.65 3.25
N ILE A 57 7.18 -1.70 3.71
CA ILE A 57 7.63 -2.57 4.79
C ILE A 57 7.83 -3.97 4.24
N HIS A 58 9.01 -4.53 4.48
CA HIS A 58 9.38 -5.88 4.06
C HIS A 58 9.84 -6.69 5.28
N PRO A 59 9.01 -7.60 5.82
CA PRO A 59 9.43 -8.55 6.82
C PRO A 59 10.48 -9.51 6.26
N ARG A 60 11.60 -9.70 6.95
CA ARG A 60 12.66 -10.63 6.53
C ARG A 60 12.28 -12.09 6.76
N HIS A 61 11.58 -12.34 7.83
CA HIS A 61 11.16 -13.70 8.24
C HIS A 61 9.69 -13.91 7.91
N LYS A 62 9.36 -15.18 7.62
CA LYS A 62 7.97 -15.59 7.39
C LYS A 62 7.16 -15.42 8.67
N ILE A 63 5.87 -15.16 8.52
CA ILE A 63 4.90 -15.19 9.61
C ILE A 63 5.03 -16.51 10.40
N ASN A 64 4.77 -16.49 11.69
CA ASN A 64 4.94 -17.58 12.64
C ASN A 64 6.41 -17.96 12.93
N ALA A 65 7.32 -16.99 12.86
CA ALA A 65 8.68 -17.11 13.37
C ALA A 65 8.77 -16.54 14.79
N LYS A 66 9.83 -16.91 15.51
CA LYS A 66 10.19 -16.26 16.78
C LYS A 66 11.01 -15.01 16.57
N GLU A 67 11.67 -14.87 15.44
CA GLU A 67 12.49 -13.70 15.10
C GLU A 67 11.71 -12.76 14.20
N LEU A 68 11.76 -11.47 14.49
CA LEU A 68 11.19 -10.40 13.68
C LEU A 68 12.29 -9.41 13.27
N GLN A 69 12.40 -9.22 11.97
CA GLN A 69 13.23 -8.16 11.39
C GLN A 69 12.47 -7.50 10.24
N LEU A 70 12.43 -6.16 10.24
CA LEU A 70 11.77 -5.37 9.21
C LEU A 70 12.77 -4.50 8.45
N PHE A 71 12.63 -4.48 7.14
CA PHE A 71 13.25 -3.51 6.26
C PHE A 71 12.20 -2.50 5.83
N ILE A 72 12.43 -1.26 6.15
CA ILE A 72 11.49 -0.17 5.90
C ILE A 72 12.12 0.81 4.94
N LYS A 73 11.38 1.15 3.90
CA LYS A 73 11.71 2.26 2.98
C LYS A 73 10.64 3.31 3.14
N THR A 74 11.06 4.55 3.31
CA THR A 74 10.14 5.70 3.39
C THR A 74 10.54 6.72 2.36
N GLU A 75 9.58 7.19 1.56
CA GLU A 75 9.76 8.25 0.59
C GLU A 75 9.01 9.50 1.04
N ASN A 76 9.69 10.64 1.04
CA ASN A 76 9.08 11.94 1.30
C ASN A 76 8.37 12.43 0.03
N LEU A 77 7.05 12.52 0.06
CA LEU A 77 6.23 12.99 -1.06
C LEU A 77 5.88 14.49 -0.95
N THR A 78 6.25 15.14 0.16
CA THR A 78 6.01 16.58 0.36
C THR A 78 6.97 17.43 -0.49
N LYS A 79 6.71 18.72 -0.53
CA LYS A 79 7.61 19.72 -1.13
C LYS A 79 8.70 20.16 -0.13
N ASP A 80 8.48 19.92 1.15
CA ASP A 80 9.36 20.35 2.24
C ASP A 80 10.24 19.17 2.71
N SER A 81 11.40 19.50 3.26
CA SER A 81 12.26 18.51 3.89
C SER A 81 11.69 18.05 5.24
N ILE A 82 11.87 16.77 5.53
CA ILE A 82 11.51 16.15 6.81
C ILE A 82 12.78 16.01 7.65
N SER A 83 12.81 16.60 8.83
CA SER A 83 13.97 16.56 9.75
C SER A 83 13.98 15.34 10.67
N LYS A 84 12.79 14.79 10.98
CA LYS A 84 12.63 13.61 11.80
C LYS A 84 11.47 12.78 11.28
N PHE A 85 11.67 11.47 11.20
CA PHE A 85 10.65 10.50 10.83
C PHE A 85 10.63 9.36 11.84
N GLN A 86 9.44 8.88 12.21
CA GLN A 86 9.27 7.82 13.19
C GLN A 86 8.06 6.96 12.84
N ILE A 87 8.26 5.63 12.90
CA ILE A 87 7.18 4.64 12.86
C ILE A 87 7.23 3.81 14.14
N LEU A 88 6.08 3.58 14.73
CA LEU A 88 5.87 2.74 15.89
C LEU A 88 5.06 1.51 15.50
N PHE A 89 5.53 0.32 15.88
CA PHE A 89 4.92 -0.96 15.59
C PHE A 89 4.69 -1.79 16.84
N PHE A 90 3.74 -2.72 16.76
CA PHE A 90 3.61 -3.86 17.67
C PHE A 90 3.61 -5.17 16.88
N ALA A 91 4.26 -6.19 17.44
CA ALA A 91 4.07 -7.58 16.99
C ALA A 91 2.94 -8.23 17.80
N ARG A 92 2.13 -9.07 17.15
CA ARG A 92 1.04 -9.80 17.79
C ARG A 92 1.14 -11.30 17.48
N ASP A 93 0.68 -12.12 18.40
CA ASP A 93 0.53 -13.55 18.20
C ASP A 93 -0.80 -13.92 17.49
N LYS A 94 -1.10 -15.21 17.41
CA LYS A 94 -2.32 -15.74 16.78
C LYS A 94 -3.60 -15.35 17.52
N GLU A 95 -3.50 -15.18 18.82
CA GLU A 95 -4.58 -14.77 19.72
C GLU A 95 -4.73 -13.23 19.77
N ASN A 96 -4.01 -12.52 18.88
CA ASN A 96 -3.99 -11.06 18.79
C ASN A 96 -3.41 -10.37 20.04
N GLN A 97 -2.63 -11.09 20.87
CA GLN A 97 -1.95 -10.53 22.03
C GLN A 97 -0.69 -9.80 21.59
N ILE A 98 -0.41 -8.65 22.21
CA ILE A 98 0.81 -7.90 21.95
C ILE A 98 2.00 -8.66 22.53
N LEU A 99 3.03 -8.87 21.72
CA LEU A 99 4.26 -9.54 22.09
C LEU A 99 5.32 -8.53 22.56
N ILE A 100 6.04 -8.90 23.61
CA ILE A 100 7.19 -8.14 24.10
C ILE A 100 8.45 -8.91 23.69
N PRO A 101 9.42 -8.25 22.98
CA PRO A 101 10.70 -8.88 22.68
C PRO A 101 11.44 -9.29 23.97
N GLU A 102 12.19 -10.41 23.94
CA GLU A 102 12.89 -10.95 25.11
C GLU A 102 13.92 -9.98 25.69
N ASP A 103 14.52 -9.15 24.85
CA ASP A 103 15.52 -8.14 25.21
C ASP A 103 14.94 -6.78 25.61
N LYS A 104 13.60 -6.64 25.59
CA LYS A 104 12.91 -5.38 25.89
C LYS A 104 11.97 -5.49 27.09
N LYS A 105 11.65 -4.33 27.66
CA LYS A 105 10.62 -4.20 28.72
C LYS A 105 9.28 -3.71 28.18
N THR A 106 9.27 -3.22 26.94
CA THR A 106 8.09 -2.64 26.30
C THR A 106 7.86 -3.30 24.93
N PRO A 107 6.62 -3.37 24.46
CA PRO A 107 6.31 -4.01 23.18
C PRO A 107 6.65 -3.15 21.97
N GLU A 108 6.98 -1.86 22.17
CA GLU A 108 7.16 -0.93 21.09
C GLU A 108 8.42 -1.24 20.26
N LEU A 109 8.22 -1.37 18.95
CA LEU A 109 9.24 -1.47 17.93
C LEU A 109 9.30 -0.14 17.20
N ILE A 110 10.43 0.53 17.22
CA ILE A 110 10.56 1.88 16.68
C ILE A 110 11.57 1.91 15.55
N CYS A 111 11.15 2.44 14.42
CA CYS A 111 12.04 2.97 13.38
C CYS A 111 12.08 4.49 13.53
N SER A 112 13.21 5.05 13.87
CA SER A 112 13.41 6.50 13.98
C SER A 112 14.58 6.94 13.10
N ILE A 113 14.37 7.99 12.32
CA ILE A 113 15.38 8.59 11.45
C ILE A 113 15.42 10.09 11.75
N GLU A 114 16.58 10.54 12.21
CA GLU A 114 16.86 11.94 12.51
C GLU A 114 17.88 12.47 11.50
N LYS A 115 17.40 12.64 10.28
CA LYS A 115 18.19 13.19 9.16
C LYS A 115 17.27 14.05 8.30
N ASN A 116 17.86 15.04 7.65
CA ASN A 116 17.13 15.83 6.67
C ASN A 116 16.81 14.98 5.44
N ILE A 117 15.51 14.69 5.23
CA ILE A 117 14.98 13.87 4.15
C ILE A 117 14.37 14.81 3.12
N GLN A 118 15.10 15.02 2.04
CA GLN A 118 14.69 15.88 0.94
C GLN A 118 13.43 15.35 0.23
N PRO A 119 12.66 16.19 -0.46
CA PRO A 119 11.54 15.77 -1.29
C PRO A 119 11.93 14.68 -2.31
N ASN A 120 11.08 13.66 -2.45
CA ASN A 120 11.25 12.50 -3.33
C ASN A 120 12.49 11.64 -3.03
N VAL A 121 13.13 11.81 -1.87
CA VAL A 121 14.24 10.96 -1.43
C VAL A 121 13.70 9.78 -0.65
N ILE A 122 14.25 8.58 -0.97
CA ILE A 122 13.96 7.34 -0.26
C ILE A 122 15.02 7.12 0.80
N ILE A 123 14.57 6.94 2.03
CA ILE A 123 15.41 6.54 3.15
C ILE A 123 15.09 5.12 3.57
N LYS A 124 16.03 4.48 4.27
CA LYS A 124 15.90 3.11 4.75
C LYS A 124 16.12 3.05 6.25
N CYS A 125 15.31 2.22 6.91
CA CYS A 125 15.42 1.90 8.33
C CYS A 125 15.31 0.39 8.51
N HIS A 126 16.01 -0.13 9.52
CA HIS A 126 15.92 -1.52 9.94
C HIS A 126 15.37 -1.56 11.36
N VAL A 127 14.46 -2.49 11.60
CA VAL A 127 13.90 -2.77 12.92
C VAL A 127 14.21 -4.22 13.26
N GLY A 128 14.81 -4.44 14.42
CA GLY A 128 15.27 -5.77 14.86
C GLY A 128 16.72 -6.10 14.42
N PRO A 129 17.15 -7.37 14.55
CA PRO A 129 16.32 -8.52 14.91
C PRO A 129 15.80 -8.48 16.35
N TYR A 130 14.53 -8.86 16.56
CA TYR A 130 13.92 -9.06 17.86
C TYR A 130 13.47 -10.50 18.01
N ILE A 131 13.76 -11.11 19.18
CA ILE A 131 13.38 -12.48 19.49
C ILE A 131 12.22 -12.46 20.46
N TYR A 132 11.26 -13.35 20.25
CA TYR A 132 10.06 -13.52 21.06
C TYR A 132 9.98 -14.94 21.58
N THR A 133 9.43 -15.10 22.77
CA THR A 133 9.09 -16.42 23.34
C THR A 133 8.04 -17.11 22.51
N ASN A 134 7.00 -16.38 22.09
CA ASN A 134 5.92 -16.88 21.24
C ASN A 134 6.16 -16.50 19.76
N LEU A 135 5.48 -17.23 18.87
CA LEU A 135 5.53 -16.93 17.44
C LEU A 135 4.70 -15.68 17.15
N TRP A 136 5.27 -14.70 16.45
CA TRP A 136 4.51 -13.59 15.94
C TRP A 136 3.69 -14.00 14.71
N SER A 137 2.48 -13.48 14.57
CA SER A 137 1.57 -13.77 13.45
C SER A 137 1.22 -12.53 12.63
N SER A 138 1.27 -11.36 13.23
CA SER A 138 0.98 -10.09 12.56
C SER A 138 1.80 -8.94 13.14
N ILE A 139 1.91 -7.88 12.36
CA ILE A 139 2.56 -6.63 12.75
C ILE A 139 1.54 -5.53 12.56
N GLN A 140 1.33 -4.74 13.59
CA GLN A 140 0.45 -3.59 13.55
C GLN A 140 1.25 -2.30 13.60
N ILE A 141 0.99 -1.39 12.67
CA ILE A 141 1.49 -0.02 12.75
C ILE A 141 0.59 0.72 13.75
N GLN A 142 1.21 1.26 14.80
CA GLN A 142 0.51 2.05 15.80
C GLN A 142 0.44 3.52 15.40
N SER A 143 1.53 4.05 14.88
CA SER A 143 1.57 5.42 14.41
C SER A 143 2.72 5.66 13.44
N ILE A 144 2.53 6.64 12.56
CA ILE A 144 3.56 7.21 11.71
C ILE A 144 3.57 8.70 11.98
N SER A 145 4.75 9.25 12.31
CA SER A 145 4.90 10.67 12.53
C SER A 145 6.18 11.21 11.88
N PHE A 146 6.15 12.47 11.51
CA PHE A 146 7.31 13.16 10.99
C PHE A 146 7.31 14.63 11.41
N THR A 147 8.49 15.24 11.38
CA THR A 147 8.68 16.67 11.71
C THR A 147 9.31 17.34 10.49
N THR A 148 8.74 18.43 10.02
CA THR A 148 9.31 19.24 8.93
C THR A 148 10.45 20.11 9.43
N GLU A 149 11.22 20.73 8.54
CA GLU A 149 12.28 21.68 8.89
C GLU A 149 11.76 22.85 9.74
N ASN A 150 10.52 23.26 9.54
CA ASN A 150 9.85 24.31 10.33
C ASN A 150 9.45 23.85 11.73
N LYS A 151 9.91 22.66 12.16
CA LYS A 151 9.63 22.04 13.47
C LYS A 151 8.15 21.73 13.72
N ILE A 152 7.32 21.66 12.67
CA ILE A 152 5.93 21.24 12.76
C ILE A 152 5.89 19.72 12.74
N ARG A 153 5.33 19.13 13.81
CA ARG A 153 5.11 17.68 13.89
C ARG A 153 3.78 17.33 13.23
N HIS A 154 3.83 16.35 12.37
CA HIS A 154 2.67 15.74 11.72
C HIS A 154 2.54 14.30 12.20
N VAL A 155 1.30 13.85 12.35
CA VAL A 155 0.96 12.44 12.62
C VAL A 155 -0.01 12.02 11.54
N ILE A 156 0.28 10.88 10.90
CA ILE A 156 -0.66 10.28 9.94
C ILE A 156 -1.86 9.76 10.71
N SER A 157 -3.06 10.08 10.23
CA SER A 157 -4.30 9.61 10.87
C SER A 157 -4.38 8.07 10.79
N GLU A 158 -5.12 7.46 11.72
CA GLU A 158 -5.31 6.00 11.73
C GLU A 158 -5.96 5.51 10.42
N GLU A 159 -6.88 6.29 9.87
CA GLU A 159 -7.58 5.99 8.62
C GLU A 159 -6.64 5.99 7.40
N ASP A 160 -5.57 6.81 7.43
CA ASP A 160 -4.63 6.96 6.32
C ASP A 160 -3.44 5.97 6.42
N LEU A 161 -3.26 5.26 7.55
CA LEU A 161 -2.10 4.36 7.75
C LEU A 161 -1.99 3.29 6.65
N ASP A 162 -3.11 2.69 6.29
CA ASP A 162 -3.15 1.67 5.23
C ASP A 162 -2.89 2.28 3.85
N ASP A 163 -3.30 3.54 3.66
CA ASP A 163 -3.07 4.25 2.42
C ASP A 163 -1.60 4.59 2.19
N VAL A 164 -0.89 5.01 3.21
CA VAL A 164 0.54 5.35 3.11
C VAL A 164 1.46 4.13 3.18
N THR A 165 0.95 2.92 3.45
CA THR A 165 1.77 1.73 3.71
C THR A 165 1.60 0.66 2.63
N ILE A 166 2.73 0.09 2.18
CA ILE A 166 2.80 -1.10 1.31
C ILE A 166 3.54 -2.19 2.07
N TRP A 167 2.92 -3.37 2.21
CA TRP A 167 3.54 -4.58 2.71
C TRP A 167 4.04 -5.45 1.54
N LEU A 168 5.29 -5.93 1.60
CA LEU A 168 5.91 -6.77 0.55
C LEU A 168 6.17 -8.18 1.05
#